data_fe1b4ccdd4338b704739fd7daf68994c
#
_entry.id   fe1b4ccdd4338b704739fd7daf68994c
#
_cell.length_a   1.000
_cell.length_b   1.000
_cell.length_c   1.000
_cell.angle_alpha   90.00
_cell.angle_beta   90.00
_cell.angle_gamma   90.00
#
_symmetry.space_group_name_H-M   'P 1'
#
loop_
_entity.id
_entity.type
_entity.pdbx_description
1 polymer ?
#
loop_
_entity_poly.entity_id
_entity_poly.type
_entity_poly.pdbx_seq_one_letter_code
_entity_poly.pdbx_strand_id
1 'polypeptide(L)'
;MVARGASPILAVDADPNANLGEILGTRAAVTVGGLREQAFMGVREIPTGWDKQTWIEYKMHEAIEEATGYDLLVMGRPEGPGCYCYANNLLREYVKTLANEYAWVVMDNEGGLEHLSRHTTRDVDVMFIVTDASVRGARTVERISELADEMNLTIAERYVVVSRAPADLPVDSLMEHTSVPFGGIIPNDPALFENDLAGGSVFDLPDDAISLGAVRALMAKYLGI
;
A
#
# COMPACT_ATOMS: atom_id res chain seq x y z
N MET A 1 -8.76 10.93 -1.49
CA MET A 1 -9.01 10.93 -0.02
C MET A 1 -8.64 12.28 0.58
N VAL A 2 -7.38 12.68 0.68
CA VAL A 2 -6.96 13.97 1.28
C VAL A 2 -7.73 15.16 0.70
N ALA A 3 -7.77 15.31 -0.62
CA ALA A 3 -8.50 16.39 -1.30
C ALA A 3 -10.03 16.42 -1.05
N ARG A 4 -10.59 15.35 -0.50
CA ARG A 4 -12.00 15.23 -0.12
C ARG A 4 -12.24 15.35 1.38
N GLY A 5 -11.19 15.68 2.14
CA GLY A 5 -11.27 15.86 3.59
C GLY A 5 -11.43 14.55 4.38
N ALA A 6 -11.15 13.40 3.78
CA ALA A 6 -11.04 12.14 4.51
C ALA A 6 -9.87 12.26 5.50
N SER A 7 -10.11 12.02 6.78
CA SER A 7 -9.10 12.14 7.85
C SER A 7 -9.58 11.41 9.10
N PRO A 8 -8.69 10.87 9.92
CA PRO A 8 -7.25 10.69 9.66
C PRO A 8 -6.96 9.54 8.68
N ILE A 9 -5.91 9.66 7.86
CA ILE A 9 -5.46 8.67 6.89
C ILE A 9 -4.08 8.17 7.27
N LEU A 10 -3.89 6.85 7.31
CA LEU A 10 -2.58 6.20 7.38
C LEU A 10 -2.26 5.58 6.01
N ALA A 11 -1.20 6.06 5.37
CA ALA A 11 -0.61 5.41 4.21
C ALA A 11 0.48 4.45 4.67
N VAL A 12 0.40 3.19 4.25
CA VAL A 12 1.36 2.15 4.63
C VAL A 12 2.07 1.68 3.36
N ASP A 13 3.36 1.92 3.29
CA ASP A 13 4.23 1.37 2.26
C ASP A 13 4.73 -0.01 2.71
N ALA A 14 4.10 -1.05 2.21
CA ALA A 14 4.46 -2.45 2.52
C ALA A 14 5.44 -3.05 1.49
N ASP A 15 5.87 -2.26 0.47
CA ASP A 15 6.89 -2.67 -0.49
C ASP A 15 8.28 -2.46 0.09
N PRO A 16 9.17 -3.47 0.06
CA PRO A 16 10.58 -3.30 0.44
C PRO A 16 11.34 -2.24 -0.36
N ASN A 17 10.87 -1.89 -1.57
CA ASN A 17 11.49 -0.83 -2.37
C ASN A 17 11.16 0.58 -1.87
N ALA A 18 10.09 0.71 -1.06
CA ALA A 18 9.74 1.94 -0.34
C ALA A 18 9.56 3.17 -1.27
N ASN A 19 8.80 3.00 -2.34
CA ASN A 19 8.61 4.06 -3.36
C ASN A 19 7.42 4.98 -3.05
N LEU A 20 6.48 4.55 -2.20
CA LEU A 20 5.25 5.32 -1.91
C LEU A 20 5.57 6.70 -1.34
N GLY A 21 6.56 6.78 -0.47
CA GLY A 21 6.99 8.06 0.12
C GLY A 21 7.45 9.07 -0.93
N GLU A 22 8.24 8.62 -1.93
CA GLU A 22 8.69 9.48 -3.03
C GLU A 22 7.51 9.96 -3.88
N ILE A 23 6.58 9.05 -4.21
CA ILE A 23 5.36 9.36 -4.97
C ILE A 23 4.49 10.38 -4.23
N LEU A 24 4.41 10.29 -2.91
CA LEU A 24 3.65 11.22 -2.06
C LEU A 24 4.43 12.50 -1.72
N GLY A 25 5.69 12.64 -2.14
CA GLY A 25 6.54 13.77 -1.81
C GLY A 25 6.93 13.85 -0.33
N THR A 26 6.85 12.74 0.40
CA THR A 26 7.15 12.64 1.84
C THR A 26 8.26 11.61 2.04
N ARG A 27 9.30 12.00 2.74
CA ARG A 27 10.43 11.09 3.01
C ARG A 27 10.39 10.60 4.44
N ALA A 28 10.14 9.31 4.64
CA ALA A 28 10.23 8.70 5.95
C ALA A 28 11.69 8.70 6.45
N ALA A 29 11.90 9.27 7.62
CA ALA A 29 13.22 9.29 8.27
C ALA A 29 13.58 7.91 8.85
N VAL A 30 12.59 7.13 9.25
CA VAL A 30 12.74 5.83 9.91
C VAL A 30 11.83 4.83 9.21
N THR A 31 12.31 3.60 9.00
CA THR A 31 11.52 2.49 8.45
C THR A 31 11.39 1.36 9.46
N VAL A 32 10.33 0.56 9.35
CA VAL A 32 10.11 -0.62 10.22
C VAL A 32 11.28 -1.61 10.12
N GLY A 33 11.83 -1.79 8.90
CA GLY A 33 13.00 -2.62 8.66
C GLY A 33 14.25 -2.11 9.36
N GLY A 34 14.49 -0.79 9.32
CA GLY A 34 15.59 -0.12 10.03
C GLY A 34 15.47 -0.22 11.55
N LEU A 35 14.24 -0.07 12.10
CA LEU A 35 13.98 -0.26 13.53
C LEU A 35 14.29 -1.68 14.00
N ARG A 36 13.96 -2.67 13.18
CA ARG A 36 14.29 -4.07 13.46
C ARG A 36 15.80 -4.23 13.66
N GLU A 37 16.60 -3.65 12.76
CA GLU A 37 18.05 -3.76 12.84
C GLU A 37 18.59 -3.12 14.11
N GLN A 38 18.12 -1.94 14.46
CA GLN A 38 18.43 -1.29 15.72
C GLN A 38 18.03 -2.16 16.92
N ALA A 39 16.85 -2.80 16.88
CA ALA A 39 16.37 -3.68 17.95
C ALA A 39 17.19 -4.97 18.09
N PHE A 40 17.78 -5.48 17.00
CA PHE A 40 18.65 -6.66 17.05
C PHE A 40 20.11 -6.35 17.37
N MET A 41 20.62 -5.22 16.85
CA MET A 41 21.98 -4.76 17.14
C MET A 41 22.11 -4.10 18.52
N GLY A 42 21.03 -3.50 19.01
CA GLY A 42 20.99 -2.56 20.11
C GLY A 42 20.28 -3.04 21.38
N VAL A 43 20.47 -4.32 21.83
CA VAL A 43 20.06 -4.72 23.20
C VAL A 43 20.65 -3.80 24.26
N ARG A 44 21.62 -2.95 23.91
CA ARG A 44 22.24 -1.93 24.80
C ARG A 44 21.49 -0.61 24.86
N GLU A 45 20.48 -0.37 24.00
CA GLU A 45 19.78 0.93 23.89
C GLU A 45 18.38 0.94 24.52
N ILE A 46 17.90 -0.19 25.05
CA ILE A 46 16.62 -0.20 25.76
C ILE A 46 16.77 0.58 27.05
N PRO A 47 16.00 1.64 27.30
CA PRO A 47 16.10 2.43 28.53
C PRO A 47 15.88 1.57 29.76
N THR A 48 16.57 1.90 30.83
CA THR A 48 16.44 1.19 32.12
C THR A 48 14.99 1.25 32.59
N GLY A 49 14.39 0.08 32.83
CA GLY A 49 13.00 -0.04 33.29
C GLY A 49 11.99 -0.26 32.17
N TRP A 50 12.41 -0.25 30.91
CA TRP A 50 11.54 -0.59 29.77
C TRP A 50 11.69 -2.08 29.41
N ASP A 51 10.58 -2.74 29.12
CA ASP A 51 10.65 -4.04 28.46
C ASP A 51 10.82 -3.85 26.94
N LYS A 52 11.20 -4.93 26.26
CA LYS A 52 11.49 -4.90 24.84
C LYS A 52 10.25 -4.54 24.00
N GLN A 53 9.07 -4.97 24.43
CA GLN A 53 7.82 -4.72 23.70
C GLN A 53 7.46 -3.24 23.75
N THR A 54 7.44 -2.63 24.92
CA THR A 54 7.18 -1.19 25.11
C THR A 54 8.17 -0.34 24.33
N TRP A 55 9.45 -0.74 24.29
CA TRP A 55 10.46 -0.03 23.52
C TRP A 55 10.21 -0.14 22.02
N ILE A 56 9.82 -1.32 21.51
CA ILE A 56 9.48 -1.51 20.10
C ILE A 56 8.25 -0.68 19.74
N GLU A 57 7.20 -0.69 20.55
CA GLU A 57 5.99 0.10 20.33
C GLU A 57 6.32 1.60 20.25
N TYR A 58 7.13 2.10 21.18
CA TYR A 58 7.61 3.49 21.14
C TYR A 58 8.36 3.79 19.83
N LYS A 59 9.28 2.92 19.44
CA LYS A 59 10.05 3.07 18.21
C LYS A 59 9.19 2.99 16.94
N MET A 60 8.14 2.18 16.96
CA MET A 60 7.19 2.12 15.84
C MET A 60 6.40 3.42 15.71
N HIS A 61 6.07 4.10 16.80
CA HIS A 61 5.49 5.45 16.75
C HIS A 61 6.46 6.45 16.13
N GLU A 62 7.76 6.35 16.42
CA GLU A 62 8.79 7.20 15.76
C GLU A 62 8.93 6.93 14.25
N ALA A 63 8.43 5.78 13.75
CA ALA A 63 8.46 5.47 12.32
C ALA A 63 7.29 6.07 11.54
N ILE A 64 6.32 6.65 12.22
CA ILE A 64 5.23 7.37 11.57
C ILE A 64 5.75 8.75 11.17
N GLU A 65 5.71 9.04 9.88
CA GLU A 65 6.03 10.35 9.34
C GLU A 65 4.74 11.14 9.13
N GLU A 66 4.56 12.21 9.89
CA GLU A 66 3.40 13.08 9.79
C GLU A 66 3.51 13.99 8.56
N ALA A 67 2.51 13.95 7.69
CA ALA A 67 2.43 14.77 6.50
C ALA A 67 1.12 15.56 6.43
N THR A 68 1.00 16.47 5.46
CA THR A 68 -0.21 17.28 5.32
C THR A 68 -1.39 16.43 4.84
N GLY A 69 -2.29 16.09 5.76
CA GLY A 69 -3.54 15.38 5.51
C GLY A 69 -3.44 13.84 5.53
N TYR A 70 -2.28 13.29 5.81
CA TYR A 70 -2.07 11.86 6.02
C TYR A 70 -0.80 11.62 6.84
N ASP A 71 -0.70 10.45 7.42
CA ASP A 71 0.53 9.95 8.01
C ASP A 71 1.07 8.80 7.17
N LEU A 72 2.40 8.64 7.14
CA LEU A 72 3.08 7.63 6.34
C LEU A 72 3.86 6.68 7.24
N LEU A 73 3.67 5.37 7.03
CA LEU A 73 4.47 4.30 7.63
C LEU A 73 5.16 3.49 6.53
N VAL A 74 6.48 3.35 6.58
CA VAL A 74 7.26 2.67 5.55
C VAL A 74 7.90 1.41 6.10
N MET A 75 7.66 0.27 5.43
CA MET A 75 8.30 -0.98 5.78
C MET A 75 9.80 -0.95 5.52
N GLY A 76 10.23 -0.53 4.35
CA GLY A 76 11.62 -0.50 3.94
C GLY A 76 12.28 -1.88 3.86
N ARG A 77 13.55 -1.92 3.45
CA ARG A 77 14.36 -3.13 3.42
C ARG A 77 15.00 -3.36 4.79
N PRO A 78 14.81 -4.51 5.43
CA PRO A 78 15.66 -4.88 6.55
C PRO A 78 17.04 -5.21 5.99
N GLU A 79 18.05 -4.50 6.44
CA GLU A 79 19.46 -4.81 6.15
C GLU A 79 19.94 -5.95 7.06
N GLY A 80 20.84 -6.79 6.55
CA GLY A 80 21.45 -7.88 7.31
C GLY A 80 20.77 -9.27 7.18
N PRO A 81 21.41 -10.31 7.72
CA PRO A 81 20.92 -11.69 7.63
C PRO A 81 19.66 -11.86 8.50
N GLY A 82 18.58 -12.21 7.89
CA GLY A 82 17.33 -12.51 8.60
C GLY A 82 16.10 -12.48 7.71
N CYS A 83 15.05 -13.16 8.16
CA CYS A 83 13.81 -13.27 7.40
C CYS A 83 12.99 -11.96 7.47
N TYR A 84 12.45 -11.51 6.34
CA TYR A 84 11.44 -10.45 6.26
C TYR A 84 10.21 -10.76 7.13
N CYS A 85 9.98 -12.02 7.47
CA CYS A 85 8.84 -12.48 8.26
C CYS A 85 8.70 -11.73 9.60
N TYR A 86 9.82 -11.36 10.24
CA TYR A 86 9.77 -10.63 11.52
C TYR A 86 9.34 -9.17 11.33
N ALA A 87 9.90 -8.47 10.34
CA ALA A 87 9.51 -7.09 10.04
C ALA A 87 8.04 -7.01 9.62
N ASN A 88 7.60 -7.95 8.79
CA ASN A 88 6.19 -8.04 8.39
C ASN A 88 5.26 -8.34 9.57
N ASN A 89 5.68 -9.19 10.51
CA ASN A 89 4.89 -9.45 11.72
C ASN A 89 4.79 -8.21 12.62
N LEU A 90 5.88 -7.47 12.79
CA LEU A 90 5.87 -6.21 13.53
C LEU A 90 4.95 -5.19 12.86
N LEU A 91 5.08 -5.01 11.55
CA LEU A 91 4.23 -4.10 10.80
C LEU A 91 2.75 -4.47 10.97
N ARG A 92 2.43 -5.75 10.81
CA ARG A 92 1.05 -6.23 10.95
C ARG A 92 0.45 -5.94 12.33
N GLU A 93 1.15 -6.31 13.39
CA GLU A 93 0.66 -6.09 14.76
C GLU A 93 0.52 -4.58 15.05
N TYR A 94 1.43 -3.79 14.52
CA TYR A 94 1.40 -2.35 14.71
C TYR A 94 0.28 -1.69 13.90
N VAL A 95 0.13 -2.02 12.61
CA VAL A 95 -0.98 -1.51 11.77
C VAL A 95 -2.32 -1.91 12.36
N LYS A 96 -2.46 -3.13 12.90
CA LYS A 96 -3.68 -3.56 13.59
C LYS A 96 -4.00 -2.70 14.82
N THR A 97 -2.98 -2.31 15.57
CA THR A 97 -3.15 -1.41 16.72
C THR A 97 -3.57 -0.01 16.26
N LEU A 98 -2.90 0.52 15.24
CA LEU A 98 -3.18 1.84 14.67
C LEU A 98 -4.51 1.93 13.92
N ALA A 99 -5.00 0.82 13.35
CA ALA A 99 -6.24 0.81 12.57
C ALA A 99 -7.46 1.36 13.33
N ASN A 100 -7.42 1.34 14.67
CA ASN A 100 -8.46 1.94 15.49
C ASN A 100 -8.32 3.46 15.68
N GLU A 101 -7.18 4.03 15.34
CA GLU A 101 -6.87 5.46 15.49
C GLU A 101 -7.08 6.22 14.18
N TYR A 102 -7.08 5.51 13.05
CA TYR A 102 -7.25 6.07 11.72
C TYR A 102 -8.61 5.70 11.13
N ALA A 103 -9.27 6.67 10.51
CA ALA A 103 -10.51 6.42 9.77
C ALA A 103 -10.25 5.62 8.48
N TRP A 104 -9.05 5.75 7.93
CA TRP A 104 -8.62 5.11 6.69
C TRP A 104 -7.19 4.58 6.81
N VAL A 105 -7.02 3.32 6.46
CA VAL A 105 -5.69 2.73 6.28
C VAL A 105 -5.56 2.30 4.82
N VAL A 106 -4.62 2.89 4.10
CA VAL A 106 -4.35 2.57 2.69
C VAL A 106 -2.99 1.90 2.62
N MET A 107 -2.98 0.63 2.21
CA MET A 107 -1.77 -0.16 2.14
C MET A 107 -1.34 -0.37 0.69
N ASP A 108 -0.13 0.07 0.35
CA ASP A 108 0.54 -0.22 -0.92
C ASP A 108 1.39 -1.47 -0.77
N ASN A 109 1.07 -2.49 -1.55
CA ASN A 109 1.76 -3.77 -1.50
C ASN A 109 2.60 -3.96 -2.76
N GLU A 110 3.74 -4.62 -2.61
CA GLU A 110 4.55 -5.02 -3.75
C GLU A 110 3.76 -5.86 -4.75
N GLY A 111 3.99 -5.61 -6.04
CA GLY A 111 3.42 -6.41 -7.12
C GLY A 111 3.98 -7.82 -7.13
N GLY A 112 3.23 -8.79 -6.62
CA GLY A 112 3.62 -10.19 -6.62
C GLY A 112 3.01 -11.03 -5.50
N LEU A 113 3.14 -12.35 -5.65
CA LEU A 113 2.52 -13.31 -4.75
C LEU A 113 3.26 -13.50 -3.42
N GLU A 114 4.56 -13.17 -3.38
CA GLU A 114 5.41 -13.50 -2.24
C GLU A 114 5.10 -12.67 -0.98
N HIS A 115 4.61 -11.45 -1.16
CA HIS A 115 4.37 -10.52 -0.06
C HIS A 115 3.01 -10.67 0.60
N LEU A 116 1.98 -11.03 -0.14
CA LEU A 116 0.71 -11.46 0.44
C LEU A 116 0.91 -12.63 1.40
N SER A 117 1.85 -13.57 1.06
CA SER A 117 2.17 -14.71 1.92
C SER A 117 2.71 -14.33 3.31
N ARG A 118 3.09 -13.08 3.50
CA ARG A 118 3.71 -12.60 4.75
C ARG A 118 2.75 -11.90 5.71
N HIS A 119 1.45 -11.93 5.41
CA HIS A 119 0.36 -11.51 6.31
C HIS A 119 0.51 -10.07 6.86
N THR A 120 0.65 -9.07 5.99
CA THR A 120 0.68 -7.68 6.43
C THR A 120 -0.67 -7.21 6.98
N THR A 121 -1.78 -7.80 6.52
CA THR A 121 -3.14 -7.48 6.99
C THR A 121 -4.01 -8.72 6.92
N ARG A 122 -4.93 -8.93 7.87
CA ARG A 122 -5.89 -10.04 7.83
C ARG A 122 -7.29 -9.61 7.43
N ASP A 123 -7.70 -8.42 7.80
CA ASP A 123 -9.03 -7.90 7.56
C ASP A 123 -8.91 -6.69 6.62
N VAL A 124 -9.53 -6.78 5.45
CA VAL A 124 -9.48 -5.78 4.38
C VAL A 124 -10.91 -5.50 3.93
N ASP A 125 -11.35 -4.25 4.00
CA ASP A 125 -12.68 -3.88 3.51
C ASP A 125 -12.72 -3.93 1.98
N VAL A 126 -11.76 -3.33 1.30
CA VAL A 126 -11.68 -3.33 -0.16
C VAL A 126 -10.25 -3.60 -0.63
N MET A 127 -10.08 -4.60 -1.49
CA MET A 127 -8.83 -4.93 -2.15
C MET A 127 -8.91 -4.59 -3.64
N PHE A 128 -8.09 -3.66 -4.10
CA PHE A 128 -7.89 -3.39 -5.51
C PHE A 128 -6.66 -4.14 -6.02
N ILE A 129 -6.86 -5.07 -6.97
CA ILE A 129 -5.78 -5.77 -7.65
C ILE A 129 -5.49 -5.02 -8.94
N VAL A 130 -4.39 -4.28 -8.95
CA VAL A 130 -3.99 -3.43 -10.09
C VAL A 130 -3.21 -4.26 -11.10
N THR A 131 -3.60 -4.16 -12.38
CA THR A 131 -2.96 -4.88 -13.48
C THR A 131 -2.81 -3.99 -14.71
N ASP A 132 -2.00 -4.44 -15.66
CA ASP A 132 -1.96 -3.87 -17.01
C ASP A 132 -3.07 -4.45 -17.92
N ALA A 133 -3.21 -3.89 -19.11
CA ALA A 133 -4.20 -4.32 -20.12
C ALA A 133 -3.73 -5.59 -20.89
N SER A 134 -3.30 -6.63 -20.18
CA SER A 134 -2.84 -7.88 -20.79
C SER A 134 -3.51 -9.13 -20.23
N VAL A 135 -3.65 -10.16 -21.04
CA VAL A 135 -4.15 -11.47 -20.62
C VAL A 135 -3.25 -12.07 -19.50
N ARG A 136 -1.95 -11.81 -19.54
CA ARG A 136 -1.04 -12.27 -18.48
C ARG A 136 -1.32 -11.55 -17.17
N GLY A 137 -1.59 -10.24 -17.24
CA GLY A 137 -2.01 -9.45 -16.09
C GLY A 137 -3.30 -9.99 -15.48
N ALA A 138 -4.34 -10.23 -16.28
CA ALA A 138 -5.61 -10.80 -15.81
C ALA A 138 -5.43 -12.18 -15.14
N ARG A 139 -4.59 -13.05 -15.69
CA ARG A 139 -4.25 -14.34 -15.04
C ARG A 139 -3.46 -14.15 -13.73
N THR A 140 -2.66 -13.10 -13.63
CA THR A 140 -1.95 -12.78 -12.38
C THR A 140 -2.93 -12.30 -11.31
N VAL A 141 -3.95 -11.52 -11.70
CA VAL A 141 -5.05 -11.12 -10.81
C VAL A 141 -5.71 -12.35 -10.19
N GLU A 142 -6.06 -13.35 -11.02
CA GLU A 142 -6.66 -14.61 -10.52
C GLU A 142 -5.78 -15.29 -9.48
N ARG A 143 -4.50 -15.45 -9.79
CA ARG A 143 -3.53 -16.07 -8.86
C ARG A 143 -3.39 -15.29 -7.54
N ILE A 144 -3.40 -13.96 -7.61
CA ILE A 144 -3.36 -13.11 -6.40
C ILE A 144 -4.62 -13.34 -5.56
N SER A 145 -5.78 -13.42 -6.21
CA SER A 145 -7.05 -13.69 -5.53
C SER A 145 -7.08 -15.06 -4.87
N GLU A 146 -6.65 -16.10 -5.60
CA GLU A 146 -6.55 -17.47 -5.07
C GLU A 146 -5.59 -17.54 -3.87
N LEU A 147 -4.41 -16.90 -3.98
CA LEU A 147 -3.45 -16.86 -2.88
C LEU A 147 -4.01 -16.15 -1.64
N ALA A 148 -4.72 -15.06 -1.82
CA ALA A 148 -5.37 -14.36 -0.71
C ALA A 148 -6.35 -15.28 0.05
N ASP A 149 -7.09 -16.13 -0.68
CA ASP A 149 -7.99 -17.12 -0.10
C ASP A 149 -7.22 -18.25 0.61
N GLU A 150 -6.18 -18.81 -0.02
CA GLU A 150 -5.29 -19.82 0.58
C GLU A 150 -4.68 -19.35 1.91
N MET A 151 -4.39 -18.07 1.99
CA MET A 151 -3.81 -17.44 3.19
C MET A 151 -4.85 -17.07 4.25
N ASN A 152 -6.12 -17.33 4.00
CA ASN A 152 -7.23 -16.99 4.88
C ASN A 152 -7.27 -15.49 5.21
N LEU A 153 -7.03 -14.63 4.21
CA LEU A 153 -7.28 -13.21 4.37
C LEU A 153 -8.80 -12.95 4.34
N THR A 154 -9.28 -12.18 5.28
CA THR A 154 -10.67 -11.73 5.30
C THR A 154 -10.78 -10.48 4.43
N ILE A 155 -11.29 -10.62 3.20
CA ILE A 155 -11.47 -9.52 2.26
C ILE A 155 -12.97 -9.40 1.99
N ALA A 156 -13.55 -8.25 2.38
CA ALA A 156 -14.99 -8.05 2.20
C ALA A 156 -15.34 -7.84 0.72
N GLU A 157 -14.56 -7.03 0.02
CA GLU A 157 -14.72 -6.78 -1.41
C GLU A 157 -13.37 -6.78 -2.13
N ARG A 158 -13.34 -7.33 -3.36
CA ARG A 158 -12.14 -7.31 -4.23
C ARG A 158 -12.50 -6.95 -5.65
N TYR A 159 -11.64 -6.15 -6.30
CA TYR A 159 -11.87 -5.64 -7.64
C TYR A 159 -10.59 -5.58 -8.47
N VAL A 160 -10.74 -5.82 -9.78
CA VAL A 160 -9.66 -5.58 -10.76
C VAL A 160 -9.67 -4.13 -11.17
N VAL A 161 -8.52 -3.47 -11.11
CA VAL A 161 -8.31 -2.14 -11.70
C VAL A 161 -7.24 -2.25 -12.79
N VAL A 162 -7.62 -1.90 -14.02
CA VAL A 162 -6.68 -1.91 -15.15
C VAL A 162 -6.01 -0.55 -15.24
N SER A 163 -4.72 -0.51 -15.01
CA SER A 163 -3.92 0.73 -15.03
C SER A 163 -3.24 0.93 -16.38
N ARG A 164 -2.99 2.19 -16.75
CA ARG A 164 -2.35 2.59 -18.01
C ARG A 164 -3.04 2.00 -19.24
N ALA A 165 -4.35 1.87 -19.15
CA ALA A 165 -5.14 1.24 -20.19
C ALA A 165 -5.29 2.15 -21.42
N PRO A 166 -5.27 1.59 -22.65
CA PRO A 166 -5.66 2.31 -23.84
C PRO A 166 -7.16 2.63 -23.81
N ALA A 167 -7.55 3.67 -24.55
CA ALA A 167 -8.94 4.15 -24.54
C ALA A 167 -9.95 3.14 -25.12
N ASP A 168 -9.50 2.25 -26.00
CA ASP A 168 -10.28 1.24 -26.72
C ASP A 168 -10.10 -0.18 -26.15
N LEU A 169 -9.71 -0.30 -24.87
CA LEU A 169 -9.50 -1.60 -24.24
C LEU A 169 -10.75 -2.49 -24.32
N PRO A 170 -10.67 -3.70 -24.89
CA PRO A 170 -11.75 -4.66 -24.90
C PRO A 170 -11.86 -5.35 -23.52
N VAL A 171 -12.49 -4.67 -22.57
CA VAL A 171 -12.58 -5.09 -21.15
C VAL A 171 -13.16 -6.50 -21.01
N ASP A 172 -14.24 -6.81 -21.73
CA ASP A 172 -14.93 -8.10 -21.64
C ASP A 172 -13.97 -9.26 -21.96
N SER A 173 -13.20 -9.14 -23.03
CA SER A 173 -12.21 -10.15 -23.41
C SER A 173 -11.09 -10.32 -22.38
N LEU A 174 -10.70 -9.22 -21.71
CA LEU A 174 -9.71 -9.29 -20.64
C LEU A 174 -10.28 -10.01 -19.42
N MET A 175 -11.53 -9.73 -19.06
CA MET A 175 -12.20 -10.28 -17.88
C MET A 175 -12.59 -11.75 -18.03
N GLU A 176 -12.56 -12.35 -19.23
CA GLU A 176 -12.69 -13.81 -19.41
C GLU A 176 -11.57 -14.62 -18.72
N HIS A 177 -10.48 -13.96 -18.33
CA HIS A 177 -9.29 -14.60 -17.74
C HIS A 177 -9.18 -14.45 -16.22
N THR A 178 -10.18 -13.90 -15.55
CA THR A 178 -10.25 -13.78 -14.09
C THR A 178 -11.70 -13.83 -13.62
N SER A 179 -11.90 -14.40 -12.42
CA SER A 179 -13.20 -14.41 -11.73
C SER A 179 -13.43 -13.16 -10.88
N VAL A 180 -12.36 -12.36 -10.66
CA VAL A 180 -12.43 -11.16 -9.82
C VAL A 180 -13.24 -10.07 -10.53
N PRO A 181 -14.25 -9.46 -9.87
CA PRO A 181 -15.08 -8.43 -10.47
C PRO A 181 -14.27 -7.24 -10.99
N PHE A 182 -14.70 -6.73 -12.16
CA PHE A 182 -14.11 -5.54 -12.75
C PHE A 182 -14.45 -4.28 -11.94
N GLY A 183 -13.43 -3.59 -11.45
CA GLY A 183 -13.56 -2.34 -10.69
C GLY A 183 -13.57 -1.10 -11.57
N GLY A 184 -12.61 -1.00 -12.48
CA GLY A 184 -12.51 0.15 -13.36
C GLY A 184 -11.18 0.25 -14.10
N ILE A 185 -11.02 1.35 -14.80
CA ILE A 185 -9.83 1.68 -15.59
C ILE A 185 -9.20 2.95 -15.08
N ILE A 186 -7.88 2.95 -14.98
CA ILE A 186 -7.06 4.15 -14.89
C ILE A 186 -6.39 4.30 -16.26
N PRO A 187 -6.79 5.29 -17.07
CA PRO A 187 -6.25 5.47 -18.41
C PRO A 187 -4.76 5.81 -18.40
N ASN A 188 -4.10 5.62 -19.53
CA ASN A 188 -2.78 6.18 -19.72
C ASN A 188 -2.86 7.71 -19.69
N ASP A 189 -2.08 8.34 -18.83
CA ASP A 189 -2.11 9.79 -18.58
C ASP A 189 -0.74 10.41 -18.84
N PRO A 190 -0.61 11.24 -19.89
CA PRO A 190 0.63 11.92 -20.18
C PRO A 190 1.11 12.84 -19.04
N ALA A 191 0.18 13.51 -18.33
CA ALA A 191 0.53 14.39 -17.23
C ALA A 191 1.15 13.61 -16.06
N LEU A 192 0.60 12.43 -15.75
CA LEU A 192 1.19 11.53 -14.74
C LEU A 192 2.59 11.06 -15.18
N PHE A 193 2.74 10.68 -16.44
CA PHE A 193 4.04 10.24 -16.97
C PHE A 193 5.10 11.34 -16.91
N GLU A 194 4.76 12.56 -17.32
CA GLU A 194 5.68 13.71 -17.28
C GLU A 194 6.06 14.08 -15.83
N ASN A 195 5.09 14.04 -14.92
CA ASN A 195 5.31 14.30 -13.50
C ASN A 195 6.26 13.26 -12.87
N ASP A 196 6.04 11.98 -13.15
CA ASP A 196 6.88 10.88 -12.67
C ASP A 196 8.30 10.97 -13.23
N LEU A 197 8.45 11.29 -14.52
CA LEU A 197 9.76 11.51 -15.15
C LEU A 197 10.52 12.68 -14.53
N ALA A 198 9.82 13.70 -14.06
CA ALA A 198 10.40 14.85 -13.35
C ALA A 198 10.69 14.56 -11.86
N GLY A 199 10.30 13.40 -11.32
CA GLY A 199 10.38 13.07 -9.90
C GLY A 199 9.43 13.90 -9.04
N GLY A 200 8.31 14.34 -9.62
CA GLY A 200 7.27 15.10 -8.92
C GLY A 200 6.38 14.24 -8.06
N SER A 201 5.72 14.86 -7.09
CA SER A 201 4.71 14.22 -6.25
C SER A 201 3.37 14.08 -7.00
N VAL A 202 2.56 13.09 -6.64
CA VAL A 202 1.17 12.99 -7.15
C VAL A 202 0.30 14.20 -6.76
N PHE A 203 0.70 14.96 -5.76
CA PHE A 203 0.04 16.19 -5.36
C PHE A 203 0.35 17.38 -6.30
N ASP A 204 1.37 17.24 -7.14
CA ASP A 204 1.74 18.24 -8.16
C ASP A 204 0.95 18.06 -9.47
N LEU A 205 0.18 16.97 -9.58
CA LEU A 205 -0.65 16.72 -10.74
C LEU A 205 -1.75 17.78 -10.89
N PRO A 206 -2.05 18.23 -12.13
CA PRO A 206 -3.15 19.13 -12.37
C PRO A 206 -4.48 18.47 -11.98
N ASP A 207 -5.41 19.26 -11.45
CA ASP A 207 -6.70 18.77 -10.96
C ASP A 207 -7.56 18.07 -12.03
N ASP A 208 -7.34 18.38 -13.30
CA ASP A 208 -7.99 17.80 -14.47
C ASP A 208 -7.23 16.61 -15.07
N ALA A 209 -6.16 16.14 -14.42
CA ALA A 209 -5.47 14.92 -14.84
C ALA A 209 -6.44 13.73 -14.95
N ILE A 210 -6.42 13.05 -16.09
CA ILE A 210 -7.40 11.99 -16.40
C ILE A 210 -7.27 10.79 -15.46
N SER A 211 -6.05 10.44 -15.08
CA SER A 211 -5.77 9.40 -14.09
C SER A 211 -6.36 9.75 -12.72
N LEU A 212 -6.21 11.00 -12.28
CA LEU A 212 -6.75 11.49 -11.02
C LEU A 212 -8.30 11.47 -11.04
N GLY A 213 -8.90 11.87 -12.15
CA GLY A 213 -10.34 11.77 -12.36
C GLY A 213 -10.85 10.33 -12.26
N ALA A 214 -10.15 9.38 -12.88
CA ALA A 214 -10.49 7.96 -12.81
C ALA A 214 -10.38 7.40 -11.39
N VAL A 215 -9.32 7.72 -10.66
CA VAL A 215 -9.14 7.30 -9.25
C VAL A 215 -10.23 7.91 -8.36
N ARG A 216 -10.56 9.20 -8.54
CA ARG A 216 -11.67 9.85 -7.80
C ARG A 216 -13.01 9.14 -8.05
N ALA A 217 -13.28 8.70 -9.27
CA ALA A 217 -14.49 7.95 -9.59
C ALA A 217 -14.52 6.56 -8.92
N LEU A 218 -13.38 5.86 -8.88
CA LEU A 218 -13.24 4.59 -8.16
C LEU A 218 -13.49 4.78 -6.65
N MET A 219 -12.88 5.79 -6.04
CA MET A 219 -13.05 6.08 -4.61
C MET A 219 -14.51 6.42 -4.28
N ALA A 220 -15.16 7.24 -5.10
CA ALA A 220 -16.58 7.56 -4.92
C ALA A 220 -17.48 6.31 -5.03
N LYS A 221 -17.18 5.42 -5.97
CA LYS A 221 -17.97 4.22 -6.22
C LYS A 221 -17.85 3.18 -5.10
N TYR A 222 -16.65 2.92 -4.60
CA TYR A 222 -16.38 1.79 -3.71
C TYR A 222 -16.18 2.21 -2.25
N LEU A 223 -15.77 3.44 -1.99
CA LEU A 223 -15.49 3.92 -0.64
C LEU A 223 -16.43 5.06 -0.20
N GLY A 224 -17.28 5.57 -1.09
CA GLY A 224 -18.23 6.64 -0.76
C GLY A 224 -17.61 8.03 -0.53
N ILE A 225 -16.38 8.26 -1.02
CA ILE A 225 -15.62 9.51 -0.82
C ILE A 225 -15.19 10.16 -2.13
#